data_f308afe4365761ebe57c25100a3bb999
#
_entry.id   f308afe4365761ebe57c25100a3bb999
#
_cell.length_a   1.000
_cell.length_b   1.000
_cell.length_c   1.000
_cell.angle_alpha   90.00
_cell.angle_beta   90.00
_cell.angle_gamma   90.00
#
_symmetry.space_group_name_H-M   'P 1'
#
loop_
_entity.id
_entity.type
_entity.pdbx_description
1 polymer ?
#
loop_
_entity_poly.entity_id
_entity_poly.type
_entity_poly.pdbx_seq_one_letter_code
_entity_poly.pdbx_strand_id
1 'polypeptide(L)'
;MRVESVEFPGEGAVSPLRVPGTLRIVDGRAVVVIAHGSSGPDSRGRAYAEALAAAGLSSLEIDMWRPRGLTGGLDRPKSVADTFPDVFGAFRYLTTRPEFDALRIGVLGFSWGGVLAMLTATRAVSRRYLRNGERFAAHAPLYPVCWLYNNVPGYEFRDLTGAPILLQCGAADDYDAPDAAPRLAQSLDPSDRASLSVIVYPQATHGFDQVDEAARIVRDPMARQGQGGEVAFTPNREAGEAARAETAAFFRRTLYA
;
A
#
# COMPACT_ATOMS: atom_id res chain seq x y z
N MET A 1 -13.99 18.48 6.12
CA MET A 1 -13.19 17.75 5.09
C MET A 1 -13.46 18.36 3.73
N ARG A 2 -12.41 18.73 2.99
CA ARG A 2 -12.47 19.20 1.59
C ARG A 2 -12.03 18.06 0.68
N VAL A 3 -12.70 17.86 -0.46
CA VAL A 3 -12.39 16.81 -1.44
C VAL A 3 -12.06 17.46 -2.77
N GLU A 4 -10.93 17.09 -3.35
CA GLU A 4 -10.44 17.59 -4.63
C GLU A 4 -10.14 16.42 -5.58
N SER A 5 -10.55 16.54 -6.84
CA SER A 5 -10.01 15.72 -7.92
C SER A 5 -8.70 16.35 -8.38
N VAL A 6 -7.63 15.58 -8.35
CA VAL A 6 -6.29 16.06 -8.69
C VAL A 6 -5.67 15.18 -9.78
N GLU A 7 -4.66 15.71 -10.43
CA GLU A 7 -3.87 14.96 -11.41
C GLU A 7 -2.42 15.44 -11.38
N PHE A 8 -1.48 14.53 -11.34
CA PHE A 8 -0.05 14.83 -11.21
C PHE A 8 0.79 13.91 -12.10
N PRO A 9 2.01 14.30 -12.50
CA PRO A 9 2.90 13.45 -13.29
C PRO A 9 3.51 12.37 -12.41
N GLY A 10 3.74 11.18 -12.97
CA GLY A 10 4.58 10.16 -12.36
C GLY A 10 6.03 10.64 -12.23
N GLU A 11 6.73 10.24 -11.18
CA GLU A 11 8.12 10.64 -10.90
C GLU A 11 9.14 9.75 -11.61
N GLY A 12 10.20 10.33 -12.16
CA GLY A 12 11.33 9.58 -12.71
C GLY A 12 11.11 8.94 -14.08
N ALA A 13 9.96 9.08 -14.71
CA ALA A 13 9.69 8.59 -16.05
C ALA A 13 10.11 9.62 -17.11
N VAL A 14 10.65 9.15 -18.25
CA VAL A 14 11.01 10.02 -19.40
C VAL A 14 9.77 10.69 -20.00
N SER A 15 8.65 9.97 -20.02
CA SER A 15 7.32 10.46 -20.43
C SER A 15 6.32 10.08 -19.35
N PRO A 16 6.18 10.90 -18.31
CA PRO A 16 5.35 10.55 -17.17
C PRO A 16 3.86 10.54 -17.56
N LEU A 17 3.17 9.48 -17.13
CA LEU A 17 1.72 9.44 -17.18
C LEU A 17 1.14 10.48 -16.22
N ARG A 18 -0.04 11.01 -16.58
CA ARG A 18 -0.82 11.87 -15.67
C ARG A 18 -1.68 10.96 -14.80
N VAL A 19 -1.34 10.89 -13.52
CA VAL A 19 -2.01 10.01 -12.55
C VAL A 19 -3.15 10.78 -11.88
N PRO A 20 -4.41 10.35 -12.06
CA PRO A 20 -5.52 10.97 -11.35
C PRO A 20 -5.61 10.48 -9.92
N GLY A 21 -6.17 11.31 -9.05
CA GLY A 21 -6.41 10.94 -7.65
C GLY A 21 -7.53 11.75 -7.02
N THR A 22 -7.98 11.26 -5.87
CA THR A 22 -8.93 11.94 -5.00
C THR A 22 -8.22 12.35 -3.72
N LEU A 23 -8.00 13.65 -3.55
CA LEU A 23 -7.39 14.23 -2.37
C LEU A 23 -8.46 14.66 -1.37
N ARG A 24 -8.41 14.10 -0.16
CA ARG A 24 -9.29 14.42 0.96
C ARG A 24 -8.47 15.13 2.02
N ILE A 25 -8.81 16.38 2.30
CA ILE A 25 -8.07 17.27 3.20
C ILE A 25 -8.88 17.48 4.48
N VAL A 26 -8.24 17.21 5.61
CA VAL A 26 -8.71 17.55 6.95
C VAL A 26 -7.74 18.52 7.62
N ASP A 27 -8.10 19.06 8.77
CA ASP A 27 -7.18 19.89 9.56
C ASP A 27 -6.01 19.04 10.06
N GLY A 28 -4.81 19.41 9.67
CA GLY A 28 -3.58 18.68 9.99
C GLY A 28 -2.62 18.65 8.81
N ARG A 29 -1.34 18.44 9.11
CA ARG A 29 -0.26 18.51 8.10
C ARG A 29 0.19 17.16 7.58
N ALA A 30 -0.37 16.08 8.11
CA ALA A 30 -0.05 14.71 7.68
C ALA A 30 -1.00 14.23 6.60
N VAL A 31 -0.46 13.46 5.64
CA VAL A 31 -1.24 12.90 4.53
C VAL A 31 -0.76 11.49 4.19
N VAL A 32 -1.69 10.63 3.80
CA VAL A 32 -1.41 9.24 3.41
C VAL A 32 -1.78 9.03 1.95
N VAL A 33 -0.83 8.57 1.14
CA VAL A 33 -1.08 8.08 -0.22
C VAL A 33 -1.73 6.71 -0.12
N ILE A 34 -2.84 6.49 -0.81
CA ILE A 34 -3.56 5.21 -0.86
C ILE A 34 -3.40 4.62 -2.26
N ALA A 35 -2.70 3.48 -2.37
CA ALA A 35 -2.47 2.74 -3.60
C ALA A 35 -3.38 1.50 -3.66
N HIS A 36 -4.22 1.43 -4.68
CA HIS A 36 -5.18 0.34 -4.87
C HIS A 36 -4.53 -1.01 -5.20
N GLY A 37 -5.30 -2.10 -5.07
CA GLY A 37 -4.92 -3.44 -5.50
C GLY A 37 -5.02 -3.63 -7.02
N SER A 38 -4.76 -4.86 -7.47
CA SER A 38 -4.82 -5.23 -8.90
C SER A 38 -6.17 -4.97 -9.56
N SER A 39 -7.27 -4.97 -8.80
CA SER A 39 -8.61 -4.69 -9.33
C SER A 39 -8.87 -3.21 -9.67
N GLY A 40 -7.95 -2.31 -9.34
CA GLY A 40 -8.17 -0.87 -9.45
C GLY A 40 -8.74 -0.27 -8.15
N PRO A 41 -9.09 1.04 -8.16
CA PRO A 41 -9.77 1.68 -7.04
C PRO A 41 -11.11 1.00 -6.73
N ASP A 42 -11.37 0.75 -5.44
CA ASP A 42 -12.58 0.10 -4.96
C ASP A 42 -13.05 0.67 -3.60
N SER A 43 -14.03 0.00 -2.96
CA SER A 43 -14.62 0.42 -1.71
C SER A 43 -13.62 0.60 -0.55
N ARG A 44 -12.49 -0.11 -0.58
CA ARG A 44 -11.43 -0.02 0.43
C ARG A 44 -10.80 1.35 0.50
N GLY A 45 -10.44 1.93 -0.67
CA GLY A 45 -9.81 3.25 -0.73
C GLY A 45 -10.63 4.30 0.03
N ARG A 46 -11.94 4.34 -0.22
CA ARG A 46 -12.87 5.25 0.48
C ARG A 46 -12.96 4.92 1.98
N ALA A 47 -13.13 3.64 2.34
CA ALA A 47 -13.31 3.24 3.73
C ALA A 47 -12.08 3.57 4.60
N TYR A 48 -10.87 3.35 4.07
CA TYR A 48 -9.63 3.75 4.75
C TYR A 48 -9.45 5.27 4.79
N ALA A 49 -9.80 5.99 3.72
CA ALA A 49 -9.76 7.45 3.72
C ALA A 49 -10.69 8.07 4.78
N GLU A 50 -11.87 7.49 4.98
CA GLU A 50 -12.80 7.90 6.04
C GLU A 50 -12.24 7.62 7.45
N ALA A 51 -11.61 6.45 7.67
CA ALA A 51 -10.96 6.13 8.93
C ALA A 51 -9.76 7.05 9.22
N LEU A 52 -8.94 7.35 8.20
CA LEU A 52 -7.84 8.31 8.29
C LEU A 52 -8.36 9.71 8.63
N ALA A 53 -9.43 10.17 7.95
CA ALA A 53 -10.03 11.48 8.21
C ALA A 53 -10.57 11.59 9.64
N ALA A 54 -11.20 10.55 10.16
CA ALA A 54 -11.65 10.49 11.57
C ALA A 54 -10.47 10.57 12.56
N ALA A 55 -9.28 10.11 12.16
CA ALA A 55 -8.04 10.24 12.91
C ALA A 55 -7.28 11.56 12.70
N GLY A 56 -7.84 12.51 11.91
CA GLY A 56 -7.20 13.80 11.62
C GLY A 56 -6.07 13.70 10.59
N LEU A 57 -6.14 12.73 9.68
CA LEU A 57 -5.17 12.50 8.62
C LEU A 57 -5.80 12.73 7.26
N SER A 58 -5.16 13.52 6.41
CA SER A 58 -5.55 13.68 5.01
C SER A 58 -5.17 12.44 4.20
N SER A 59 -5.80 12.24 3.04
CA SER A 59 -5.46 11.12 2.16
C SER A 59 -5.50 11.50 0.69
N LEU A 60 -4.61 10.90 -0.10
CA LEU A 60 -4.61 10.96 -1.57
C LEU A 60 -4.75 9.54 -2.11
N GLU A 61 -5.96 9.18 -2.53
CA GLU A 61 -6.23 7.93 -3.23
C GLU A 61 -5.89 8.10 -4.72
N ILE A 62 -4.95 7.32 -5.24
CA ILE A 62 -4.46 7.40 -6.62
C ILE A 62 -5.09 6.32 -7.49
N ASP A 63 -5.29 6.60 -8.79
CA ASP A 63 -5.74 5.61 -9.78
C ASP A 63 -4.61 5.34 -10.78
N MET A 64 -3.93 4.22 -10.59
CA MET A 64 -2.81 3.80 -11.41
C MET A 64 -3.24 3.15 -12.73
N TRP A 65 -4.50 2.71 -12.85
CA TRP A 65 -4.98 1.99 -14.03
C TRP A 65 -5.54 2.91 -15.12
N ARG A 66 -6.31 3.92 -14.74
CA ARG A 66 -6.95 4.84 -15.67
C ARG A 66 -6.00 5.46 -16.70
N PRO A 67 -4.81 5.97 -16.35
CA PRO A 67 -3.89 6.57 -17.34
C PRO A 67 -3.27 5.55 -18.28
N ARG A 68 -3.38 4.25 -17.96
CA ARG A 68 -2.90 3.13 -18.78
C ARG A 68 -4.01 2.49 -19.61
N GLY A 69 -5.27 2.90 -19.46
CA GLY A 69 -6.43 2.28 -20.08
C GLY A 69 -6.68 0.84 -19.63
N LEU A 70 -6.24 0.49 -18.41
CA LEU A 70 -6.37 -0.85 -17.84
C LEU A 70 -7.67 -0.97 -17.06
N THR A 71 -8.26 -2.17 -17.07
CA THR A 71 -9.50 -2.50 -16.36
C THR A 71 -9.27 -3.21 -15.03
N GLY A 72 -8.03 -3.63 -14.77
CA GLY A 72 -7.64 -4.32 -13.53
C GLY A 72 -7.80 -5.83 -13.57
N GLY A 73 -7.59 -6.48 -12.43
CA GLY A 73 -7.54 -7.94 -12.35
C GLY A 73 -6.28 -8.50 -13.02
N LEU A 74 -6.43 -9.30 -14.06
CA LEU A 74 -5.33 -9.79 -14.89
C LEU A 74 -4.91 -8.77 -15.97
N ASP A 75 -5.77 -7.78 -16.28
CA ASP A 75 -5.44 -6.64 -17.13
C ASP A 75 -4.71 -5.59 -16.29
N ARG A 76 -3.46 -5.88 -15.97
CA ARG A 76 -2.56 -5.08 -15.13
C ARG A 76 -1.15 -5.08 -15.73
N PRO A 77 -0.24 -4.17 -15.33
CA PRO A 77 1.16 -4.21 -15.75
C PRO A 77 1.83 -5.54 -15.40
N LYS A 78 2.85 -5.92 -16.15
CA LYS A 78 3.58 -7.18 -15.89
C LYS A 78 4.44 -7.10 -14.62
N SER A 79 4.86 -5.90 -14.25
CA SER A 79 5.70 -5.67 -13.08
C SER A 79 5.12 -4.57 -12.20
N VAL A 80 5.19 -4.77 -10.90
CA VAL A 80 4.87 -3.75 -9.91
C VAL A 80 5.78 -2.51 -10.07
N ALA A 81 7.00 -2.71 -10.57
CA ALA A 81 7.96 -1.64 -10.82
C ALA A 81 7.44 -0.59 -11.83
N ASP A 82 6.53 -0.97 -12.73
CA ASP A 82 5.93 -0.06 -13.72
C ASP A 82 5.02 1.00 -13.06
N THR A 83 4.67 0.83 -11.79
CA THR A 83 3.78 1.72 -11.03
C THR A 83 4.48 2.47 -9.88
N PHE A 84 5.80 2.26 -9.65
CA PHE A 84 6.55 3.12 -8.74
C PHE A 84 6.49 4.61 -9.13
N PRO A 85 6.61 5.00 -10.41
CA PRO A 85 6.47 6.40 -10.81
C PRO A 85 5.20 7.06 -10.28
N ASP A 86 4.10 6.33 -10.21
CA ASP A 86 2.79 6.87 -9.79
C ASP A 86 2.79 7.21 -8.30
N VAL A 87 3.29 6.29 -7.47
CA VAL A 87 3.34 6.47 -6.00
C VAL A 87 4.33 7.56 -5.62
N PHE A 88 5.50 7.63 -6.29
CA PHE A 88 6.48 8.69 -6.04
C PHE A 88 6.04 10.03 -6.64
N GLY A 89 5.29 10.02 -7.75
CA GLY A 89 4.63 11.21 -8.29
C GLY A 89 3.61 11.80 -7.30
N ALA A 90 2.83 10.93 -6.64
CA ALA A 90 1.94 11.35 -5.55
C ALA A 90 2.72 11.99 -4.40
N PHE A 91 3.84 11.40 -3.98
CA PHE A 91 4.73 12.00 -2.97
C PHE A 91 5.20 13.40 -3.41
N ARG A 92 5.74 13.54 -4.61
CA ARG A 92 6.19 14.84 -5.16
C ARG A 92 5.07 15.86 -5.22
N TYR A 93 3.91 15.47 -5.71
CA TYR A 93 2.75 16.35 -5.74
C TYR A 93 2.40 16.87 -4.33
N LEU A 94 2.37 15.98 -3.34
CA LEU A 94 2.03 16.36 -1.96
C LEU A 94 3.08 17.30 -1.34
N THR A 95 4.36 17.16 -1.69
CA THR A 95 5.41 18.10 -1.21
C THR A 95 5.27 19.51 -1.79
N THR A 96 4.53 19.70 -2.88
CA THR A 96 4.24 21.04 -3.44
C THR A 96 3.03 21.72 -2.79
N ARG A 97 2.26 20.98 -1.99
CA ARG A 97 1.04 21.46 -1.36
C ARG A 97 1.35 22.09 -0.01
N PRO A 98 1.03 23.38 0.21
CA PRO A 98 1.35 24.10 1.45
C PRO A 98 0.62 23.56 2.68
N GLU A 99 -0.47 22.79 2.48
CA GLU A 99 -1.23 22.17 3.54
C GLU A 99 -0.45 21.05 4.24
N PHE A 100 0.52 20.42 3.55
CA PHE A 100 1.20 19.21 4.04
C PHE A 100 2.65 19.46 4.42
N ASP A 101 3.14 18.62 5.33
CA ASP A 101 4.55 18.56 5.71
C ASP A 101 5.19 17.36 4.98
N ALA A 102 6.24 17.62 4.21
CA ALA A 102 6.98 16.59 3.47
C ALA A 102 7.53 15.46 4.37
N LEU A 103 7.73 15.74 5.66
CA LEU A 103 8.17 14.74 6.64
C LEU A 103 7.01 13.91 7.23
N ARG A 104 5.77 14.19 6.83
CA ARG A 104 4.55 13.56 7.35
C ARG A 104 3.69 12.93 6.24
N ILE A 105 4.35 12.41 5.21
CA ILE A 105 3.70 11.70 4.11
C ILE A 105 3.86 10.20 4.34
N GLY A 106 2.75 9.49 4.55
CA GLY A 106 2.69 8.03 4.63
C GLY A 106 2.23 7.37 3.33
N VAL A 107 2.37 6.05 3.23
CA VAL A 107 1.81 5.25 2.14
C VAL A 107 1.08 4.02 2.67
N LEU A 108 -0.15 3.85 2.22
CA LEU A 108 -1.03 2.71 2.44
C LEU A 108 -1.25 2.00 1.11
N GLY A 109 -1.24 0.68 1.10
CA GLY A 109 -1.54 -0.04 -0.13
C GLY A 109 -2.14 -1.41 0.09
N PHE A 110 -2.98 -1.84 -0.86
CA PHE A 110 -3.70 -3.11 -0.85
C PHE A 110 -3.13 -4.05 -1.92
N SER A 111 -2.77 -5.28 -1.58
CA SER A 111 -2.31 -6.28 -2.55
C SER A 111 -1.20 -5.71 -3.45
N TRP A 112 -1.45 -5.43 -4.73
CA TRP A 112 -0.52 -4.72 -5.63
C TRP A 112 0.03 -3.42 -5.01
N GLY A 113 -0.87 -2.57 -4.50
CA GLY A 113 -0.49 -1.36 -3.75
C GLY A 113 0.26 -1.68 -2.45
N GLY A 114 -0.05 -2.82 -1.82
CA GLY A 114 0.67 -3.34 -0.67
C GLY A 114 2.12 -3.68 -1.01
N VAL A 115 2.36 -4.27 -2.18
CA VAL A 115 3.73 -4.51 -2.68
C VAL A 115 4.46 -3.17 -2.89
N LEU A 116 3.79 -2.16 -3.45
CA LEU A 116 4.36 -0.82 -3.58
C LEU A 116 4.73 -0.25 -2.21
N ALA A 117 3.81 -0.33 -1.23
CA ALA A 117 4.06 0.17 0.13
C ALA A 117 5.24 -0.55 0.81
N MET A 118 5.41 -1.86 0.59
CA MET A 118 6.59 -2.61 1.06
C MET A 118 7.87 -2.13 0.41
N LEU A 119 7.93 -2.13 -0.92
CA LEU A 119 9.17 -1.86 -1.64
C LEU A 119 9.61 -0.40 -1.57
N THR A 120 8.68 0.57 -1.44
CA THR A 120 9.00 1.97 -1.19
C THR A 120 9.64 2.20 0.20
N ALA A 121 9.56 1.24 1.12
CA ALA A 121 10.28 1.28 2.39
C ALA A 121 11.76 0.92 2.26
N THR A 122 12.22 0.39 1.11
CA THR A 122 13.62 0.05 0.88
C THR A 122 14.42 1.24 0.37
N ARG A 123 15.69 1.37 0.79
CA ARG A 123 16.58 2.43 0.27
C ARG A 123 16.87 2.26 -1.21
N ALA A 124 16.94 1.01 -1.68
CA ALA A 124 17.22 0.68 -3.07
C ALA A 124 16.14 1.26 -4.01
N VAL A 125 14.86 1.19 -3.64
CA VAL A 125 13.75 1.74 -4.43
C VAL A 125 13.62 3.24 -4.19
N SER A 126 13.58 3.70 -2.93
CA SER A 126 13.40 5.11 -2.61
C SER A 126 14.42 6.03 -3.27
N ARG A 127 15.71 5.66 -3.29
CA ARG A 127 16.80 6.48 -3.87
C ARG A 127 16.72 6.63 -5.40
N ARG A 128 15.95 5.80 -6.09
CA ARG A 128 15.74 5.95 -7.55
C ARG A 128 14.84 7.14 -7.88
N TYR A 129 13.93 7.49 -6.98
CA TYR A 129 12.88 8.49 -7.20
C TYR A 129 13.01 9.71 -6.30
N LEU A 130 13.54 9.54 -5.09
CA LEU A 130 13.66 10.59 -4.07
C LEU A 130 15.14 10.93 -3.83
N ARG A 131 15.40 12.18 -3.49
CA ARG A 131 16.76 12.72 -3.30
C ARG A 131 16.92 13.25 -1.87
N ASN A 132 18.16 13.52 -1.47
CA ASN A 132 18.48 14.21 -0.21
C ASN A 132 17.89 13.54 1.05
N GLY A 133 17.75 12.20 1.03
CA GLY A 133 17.21 11.46 2.17
C GLY A 133 15.69 11.54 2.34
N GLU A 134 14.97 12.11 1.38
CA GLU A 134 13.51 12.06 1.34
C GLU A 134 13.02 10.61 1.34
N ARG A 135 11.90 10.36 2.00
CA ARG A 135 11.24 9.04 2.09
C ARG A 135 9.81 9.21 2.54
N PHE A 136 8.99 8.21 2.33
CA PHE A 136 7.74 8.08 3.07
C PHE A 136 8.05 7.93 4.57
N ALA A 137 7.28 8.62 5.40
CA ALA A 137 7.49 8.65 6.84
C ALA A 137 6.95 7.40 7.55
N ALA A 138 5.99 6.70 6.93
CA ALA A 138 5.41 5.46 7.44
C ALA A 138 4.76 4.66 6.30
N HIS A 139 4.69 3.33 6.45
CA HIS A 139 4.15 2.42 5.45
C HIS A 139 3.14 1.46 6.08
N ALA A 140 1.98 1.26 5.43
CA ALA A 140 0.97 0.30 5.86
C ALA A 140 0.56 -0.63 4.69
N PRO A 141 1.36 -1.65 4.38
CA PRO A 141 1.00 -2.67 3.40
C PRO A 141 -0.06 -3.63 3.97
N LEU A 142 -1.11 -3.88 3.19
CA LEU A 142 -2.10 -4.92 3.46
C LEU A 142 -1.95 -6.07 2.46
N TYR A 143 -1.82 -7.29 2.96
CA TYR A 143 -1.68 -8.55 2.20
C TYR A 143 -0.83 -8.39 0.92
N PRO A 144 0.45 -7.99 1.07
CA PRO A 144 1.33 -7.65 -0.05
C PRO A 144 1.99 -8.85 -0.71
N VAL A 145 1.45 -10.06 -0.56
CA VAL A 145 2.01 -11.32 -1.08
C VAL A 145 3.43 -11.57 -0.56
N CYS A 146 3.53 -11.93 0.72
CA CYS A 146 4.78 -11.97 1.48
C CYS A 146 5.83 -12.96 0.97
N TRP A 147 5.44 -14.04 0.30
CA TRP A 147 6.39 -15.03 -0.23
C TRP A 147 7.32 -14.47 -1.31
N LEU A 148 6.94 -13.35 -1.96
CA LEU A 148 7.76 -12.71 -3.00
C LEU A 148 9.09 -12.19 -2.44
N TYR A 149 9.06 -11.61 -1.23
CA TYR A 149 10.19 -10.86 -0.71
C TYR A 149 11.38 -11.74 -0.39
N ASN A 150 12.53 -11.33 -0.90
CA ASN A 150 13.83 -12.02 -0.81
C ASN A 150 13.87 -13.41 -1.48
N ASN A 151 12.79 -13.82 -2.17
CA ASN A 151 12.71 -15.08 -2.91
C ASN A 151 12.63 -14.87 -4.44
N VAL A 152 12.09 -13.72 -4.87
CA VAL A 152 11.93 -13.39 -6.29
C VAL A 152 12.79 -12.18 -6.63
N PRO A 153 13.61 -12.21 -7.69
CA PRO A 153 14.41 -11.06 -8.12
C PRO A 153 13.53 -9.82 -8.36
N GLY A 154 13.98 -8.67 -7.83
CA GLY A 154 13.24 -7.41 -7.89
C GLY A 154 12.29 -7.17 -6.71
N TYR A 155 12.19 -8.12 -5.79
CA TYR A 155 11.41 -8.01 -4.55
C TYR A 155 12.31 -8.11 -3.31
N GLU A 156 13.52 -7.58 -3.41
CA GLU A 156 14.44 -7.51 -2.27
C GLU A 156 13.89 -6.57 -1.19
N PHE A 157 13.57 -7.14 -0.03
CA PHE A 157 13.07 -6.41 1.13
C PHE A 157 14.12 -6.43 2.24
N ARG A 158 15.05 -5.52 2.15
CA ARG A 158 16.20 -5.32 3.05
C ARG A 158 16.77 -3.91 2.86
N ASP A 159 17.68 -3.47 3.71
CA ASP A 159 18.22 -2.11 3.73
C ASP A 159 17.08 -1.09 3.75
N LEU A 160 16.25 -1.20 4.80
CA LEU A 160 15.07 -0.37 4.95
C LEU A 160 15.42 1.08 5.30
N THR A 161 14.56 2.02 4.91
CA THR A 161 14.73 3.45 5.20
C THR A 161 14.69 3.79 6.69
N GLY A 162 14.24 2.85 7.53
CA GLY A 162 14.00 3.04 8.95
C GLY A 162 12.66 3.72 9.27
N ALA A 163 11.82 3.97 8.24
CA ALA A 163 10.45 4.39 8.48
C ALA A 163 9.62 3.23 9.06
N PRO A 164 8.73 3.46 10.03
CA PRO A 164 7.86 2.42 10.58
C PRO A 164 6.98 1.77 9.51
N ILE A 165 6.80 0.44 9.64
CA ILE A 165 5.98 -0.37 8.73
C ILE A 165 4.98 -1.17 9.55
N LEU A 166 3.69 -1.10 9.20
CA LEU A 166 2.63 -1.95 9.73
C LEU A 166 2.14 -2.90 8.65
N LEU A 167 2.67 -4.12 8.64
CA LEU A 167 2.26 -5.18 7.72
C LEU A 167 1.04 -5.92 8.27
N GLN A 168 -0.03 -5.99 7.49
CA GLN A 168 -1.27 -6.66 7.87
C GLN A 168 -1.66 -7.72 6.84
N CYS A 169 -1.86 -8.97 7.28
CA CYS A 169 -2.17 -10.11 6.41
C CYS A 169 -3.31 -10.95 6.97
N GLY A 170 -3.97 -11.70 6.10
CA GLY A 170 -4.90 -12.75 6.49
C GLY A 170 -4.21 -14.11 6.58
N ALA A 171 -4.56 -14.92 7.60
CA ALA A 171 -4.01 -16.26 7.74
C ALA A 171 -4.60 -17.29 6.74
N ALA A 172 -5.71 -16.95 6.11
CA ALA A 172 -6.36 -17.79 5.07
C ALA A 172 -6.18 -17.21 3.66
N ASP A 173 -5.12 -16.41 3.44
CA ASP A 173 -4.79 -15.84 2.13
C ASP A 173 -4.19 -16.90 1.21
N ASP A 174 -4.84 -17.19 0.08
CA ASP A 174 -4.40 -18.22 -0.87
C ASP A 174 -3.12 -17.84 -1.67
N TYR A 175 -2.61 -16.62 -1.53
CA TYR A 175 -1.31 -16.25 -2.10
C TYR A 175 -0.15 -16.71 -1.24
N ASP A 176 -0.31 -16.74 0.09
CA ASP A 176 0.76 -16.95 1.06
C ASP A 176 0.52 -18.20 1.92
N ALA A 177 1.58 -18.69 2.57
CA ALA A 177 1.41 -19.56 3.72
C ALA A 177 0.93 -18.73 4.93
N PRO A 178 0.16 -19.31 5.88
CA PRO A 178 -0.41 -18.57 7.02
C PRO A 178 0.62 -17.84 7.88
N ASP A 179 1.86 -18.29 7.88
CA ASP A 179 2.98 -17.75 8.64
C ASP A 179 4.01 -16.96 7.78
N ALA A 180 3.68 -16.68 6.50
CA ALA A 180 4.61 -16.03 5.58
C ALA A 180 5.07 -14.65 6.08
N ALA A 181 4.16 -13.82 6.58
CA ALA A 181 4.50 -12.50 7.11
C ALA A 181 5.37 -12.57 8.40
N PRO A 182 5.06 -13.38 9.41
CA PRO A 182 5.96 -13.62 10.54
C PRO A 182 7.34 -14.16 10.14
N ARG A 183 7.41 -15.10 9.20
CA ARG A 183 8.70 -15.62 8.70
C ARG A 183 9.52 -14.57 7.99
N LEU A 184 8.88 -13.74 7.15
CA LEU A 184 9.55 -12.61 6.52
C LEU A 184 10.15 -11.69 7.59
N ALA A 185 9.38 -11.30 8.60
CA ALA A 185 9.87 -10.45 9.68
C ALA A 185 11.06 -11.09 10.44
N GLN A 186 11.02 -12.39 10.71
CA GLN A 186 12.10 -13.12 11.37
C GLN A 186 13.37 -13.22 10.52
N SER A 187 13.24 -13.23 9.20
CA SER A 187 14.37 -13.33 8.26
C SER A 187 15.14 -12.03 8.08
N LEU A 188 14.59 -10.90 8.54
CA LEU A 188 15.25 -9.60 8.43
C LEU A 188 16.37 -9.42 9.44
N ASP A 189 17.36 -8.62 9.04
CA ASP A 189 18.37 -8.15 9.98
C ASP A 189 17.74 -7.38 11.17
N PRO A 190 18.34 -7.38 12.37
CA PRO A 190 17.77 -6.74 13.55
C PRO A 190 17.38 -5.27 13.34
N SER A 191 18.16 -4.50 12.58
CA SER A 191 17.88 -3.09 12.28
C SER A 191 16.64 -2.91 11.41
N ASP A 192 16.47 -3.73 10.39
CA ASP A 192 15.31 -3.69 9.50
C ASP A 192 14.07 -4.21 10.24
N ARG A 193 14.22 -5.30 11.00
CA ARG A 193 13.14 -5.87 11.81
C ARG A 193 12.57 -4.88 12.82
N ALA A 194 13.38 -4.03 13.41
CA ALA A 194 12.95 -3.01 14.37
C ALA A 194 11.94 -2.01 13.79
N SER A 195 11.92 -1.85 12.45
CA SER A 195 10.98 -0.98 11.76
C SER A 195 9.65 -1.67 11.40
N LEU A 196 9.55 -3.01 11.52
CA LEU A 196 8.43 -3.80 11.03
C LEU A 196 7.57 -4.36 12.17
N SER A 197 6.29 -3.99 12.18
CA SER A 197 5.24 -4.62 12.97
C SER A 197 4.35 -5.47 12.08
N VAL A 198 3.95 -6.66 12.53
CA VAL A 198 3.12 -7.60 11.78
C VAL A 198 1.84 -7.90 12.55
N ILE A 199 0.70 -7.82 11.86
CA ILE A 199 -0.60 -8.30 12.35
C ILE A 199 -1.11 -9.34 11.36
N VAL A 200 -1.51 -10.52 11.89
CA VAL A 200 -2.12 -11.57 11.10
C VAL A 200 -3.54 -11.79 11.62
N TYR A 201 -4.53 -11.65 10.74
CA TYR A 201 -5.94 -11.85 11.06
C TYR A 201 -6.33 -13.31 10.83
N PRO A 202 -6.75 -14.04 11.87
CA PRO A 202 -7.23 -15.41 11.71
C PRO A 202 -8.42 -15.46 10.74
N GLN A 203 -8.50 -16.53 9.91
CA GLN A 203 -9.59 -16.77 8.96
C GLN A 203 -9.84 -15.66 7.92
N ALA A 204 -9.02 -14.61 7.86
CA ALA A 204 -9.11 -13.58 6.85
C ALA A 204 -8.43 -14.05 5.55
N THR A 205 -9.15 -13.94 4.43
CA THR A 205 -8.66 -14.26 3.08
C THR A 205 -7.96 -13.05 2.45
N HIS A 206 -7.51 -13.18 1.20
CA HIS A 206 -7.01 -12.03 0.47
C HIS A 206 -8.09 -10.95 0.29
N GLY A 207 -7.77 -9.68 0.52
CA GLY A 207 -8.75 -8.59 0.38
C GLY A 207 -9.94 -8.69 1.36
N PHE A 208 -9.74 -9.24 2.54
CA PHE A 208 -10.76 -9.47 3.57
C PHE A 208 -11.49 -8.21 4.03
N ASP A 209 -10.90 -7.07 3.81
CA ASP A 209 -11.35 -5.74 4.27
C ASP A 209 -12.22 -4.98 3.24
N GLN A 210 -12.61 -5.64 2.15
CA GLN A 210 -13.58 -5.10 1.19
C GLN A 210 -14.92 -4.81 1.88
N VAL A 211 -15.53 -3.69 1.51
CA VAL A 211 -16.79 -3.22 2.09
C VAL A 211 -17.88 -3.34 1.04
N ASP A 212 -19.05 -3.87 1.43
CA ASP A 212 -20.24 -4.01 0.58
C ASP A 212 -20.00 -4.83 -0.70
N GLU A 213 -19.05 -5.79 -0.64
CA GLU A 213 -18.79 -6.71 -1.74
C GLU A 213 -19.18 -8.15 -1.38
N ALA A 214 -19.62 -8.90 -2.40
CA ALA A 214 -19.88 -10.32 -2.24
C ALA A 214 -18.58 -11.13 -2.24
N ALA A 215 -18.58 -12.27 -1.55
CA ALA A 215 -17.50 -13.23 -1.64
C ALA A 215 -17.36 -13.73 -3.09
N ARG A 216 -16.11 -13.85 -3.56
CA ARG A 216 -15.80 -14.32 -4.91
C ARG A 216 -14.52 -15.13 -4.92
N ILE A 217 -14.37 -15.95 -5.95
CA ILE A 217 -13.14 -16.69 -6.23
C ILE A 217 -12.61 -16.20 -7.58
N VAL A 218 -11.31 -15.92 -7.64
CA VAL A 218 -10.61 -15.58 -8.88
C VAL A 218 -9.48 -16.57 -9.14
N ARG A 219 -9.08 -16.75 -10.39
CA ARG A 219 -7.88 -17.50 -10.74
C ARG A 219 -6.73 -16.51 -10.99
N ASP A 220 -5.62 -16.71 -10.29
CA ASP A 220 -4.42 -15.90 -10.46
C ASP A 220 -3.18 -16.80 -10.56
N PRO A 221 -2.28 -16.56 -11.55
CA PRO A 221 -1.04 -17.32 -11.67
C PRO A 221 -0.10 -17.16 -10.49
N MET A 222 -0.24 -16.09 -9.68
CA MET A 222 0.58 -15.85 -8.50
C MET A 222 0.07 -16.54 -7.23
N ALA A 223 -1.13 -17.14 -7.27
CA ALA A 223 -1.69 -17.90 -6.15
C ALA A 223 -0.74 -19.04 -5.72
N ARG A 224 -0.87 -19.47 -4.46
CA ARG A 224 -0.11 -20.61 -3.91
C ARG A 224 1.40 -20.48 -4.15
N GLN A 225 1.93 -19.31 -3.82
CA GLN A 225 3.36 -19.00 -3.98
C GLN A 225 3.85 -19.17 -5.44
N GLY A 226 3.06 -18.66 -6.42
CA GLY A 226 3.40 -18.69 -7.84
C GLY A 226 3.12 -20.01 -8.57
N GLN A 227 2.45 -20.97 -7.91
CA GLN A 227 2.03 -22.22 -8.56
C GLN A 227 0.72 -22.06 -9.35
N GLY A 228 0.05 -20.92 -9.17
CA GLY A 228 -1.25 -20.64 -9.75
C GLY A 228 -2.39 -21.34 -9.02
N GLY A 229 -3.59 -20.83 -9.20
CA GLY A 229 -4.76 -21.44 -8.59
C GLY A 229 -5.89 -20.46 -8.33
N GLU A 230 -6.82 -20.91 -7.53
CA GLU A 230 -7.95 -20.13 -7.05
C GLU A 230 -7.54 -19.32 -5.82
N VAL A 231 -8.06 -18.10 -5.74
CA VAL A 231 -7.90 -17.18 -4.61
C VAL A 231 -9.30 -16.77 -4.16
N ALA A 232 -9.60 -17.01 -2.90
CA ALA A 232 -10.83 -16.57 -2.28
C ALA A 232 -10.71 -15.12 -1.81
N PHE A 233 -11.70 -14.33 -2.16
CA PHE A 233 -11.93 -12.97 -1.61
C PHE A 233 -13.22 -13.03 -0.82
N THR A 234 -13.11 -13.20 0.48
CA THR A 234 -14.28 -13.27 1.37
C THR A 234 -14.22 -12.10 2.35
N PRO A 235 -15.12 -11.12 2.22
CA PRO A 235 -15.19 -10.03 3.18
C PRO A 235 -15.34 -10.54 4.60
N ASN A 236 -14.49 -10.05 5.50
CA ASN A 236 -14.54 -10.32 6.92
C ASN A 236 -14.68 -8.97 7.66
N ARG A 237 -15.88 -8.67 8.07
CA ARG A 237 -16.22 -7.37 8.64
C ARG A 237 -15.37 -7.03 9.87
N GLU A 238 -15.24 -7.98 10.80
CA GLU A 238 -14.51 -7.78 12.06
C GLU A 238 -13.01 -7.51 11.77
N ALA A 239 -12.38 -8.35 10.98
CA ALA A 239 -10.98 -8.18 10.58
C ALA A 239 -10.77 -6.87 9.77
N GLY A 240 -11.70 -6.53 8.88
CA GLY A 240 -11.64 -5.30 8.10
C GLY A 240 -11.80 -4.03 8.94
N GLU A 241 -12.72 -4.02 9.91
CA GLU A 241 -12.87 -2.91 10.87
C GLU A 241 -11.62 -2.77 11.74
N ALA A 242 -11.08 -3.88 12.26
CA ALA A 242 -9.84 -3.89 13.03
C ALA A 242 -8.65 -3.37 12.19
N ALA A 243 -8.49 -3.84 10.94
CA ALA A 243 -7.40 -3.41 10.07
C ALA A 243 -7.45 -1.91 9.77
N ARG A 244 -8.64 -1.35 9.52
CA ARG A 244 -8.82 0.10 9.32
C ARG A 244 -8.47 0.90 10.58
N ALA A 245 -8.94 0.44 11.75
CA ALA A 245 -8.65 1.11 13.01
C ALA A 245 -7.16 1.10 13.34
N GLU A 246 -6.49 -0.05 13.20
CA GLU A 246 -5.04 -0.19 13.42
C GLU A 246 -4.24 0.67 12.44
N THR A 247 -4.63 0.71 11.16
CA THR A 247 -3.98 1.56 10.15
C THR A 247 -4.10 3.05 10.51
N ALA A 248 -5.29 3.52 10.90
CA ALA A 248 -5.50 4.91 11.26
C ALA A 248 -4.72 5.29 12.54
N ALA A 249 -4.75 4.42 13.56
CA ALA A 249 -4.00 4.60 14.79
C ALA A 249 -2.48 4.60 14.55
N PHE A 250 -1.99 3.70 13.69
CA PHE A 250 -0.58 3.63 13.31
C PHE A 250 -0.11 4.92 12.64
N PHE A 251 -0.79 5.39 11.59
CA PHE A 251 -0.40 6.63 10.93
C PHE A 251 -0.52 7.85 11.84
N ARG A 252 -1.56 7.91 12.67
CA ARG A 252 -1.66 9.01 13.64
C ARG A 252 -0.47 9.05 14.58
N ARG A 253 -0.09 7.92 15.15
CA ARG A 253 1.05 7.81 16.07
C ARG A 253 2.39 8.15 15.38
N THR A 254 2.60 7.64 14.14
CA THR A 254 3.89 7.75 13.46
C THR A 254 4.09 9.06 12.72
N LEU A 255 3.04 9.68 12.21
CA LEU A 255 3.14 10.92 11.45
C LEU A 255 3.04 12.18 12.33
N TYR A 256 2.65 12.03 13.60
CA TYR A 256 2.60 13.14 14.57
C TYR A 256 3.57 12.94 15.76
N ALA A 257 4.46 11.93 15.69
CA ALA A 257 5.54 11.74 16.66
C ALA A 257 6.58 12.86 16.60
#